data_cfdf6ee4ff073813d535eea058d16b3f
#
_entry.id   cfdf6ee4ff073813d535eea058d16b3f
#
_cell.length_a   1.000
_cell.length_b   1.000
_cell.length_c   1.000
_cell.angle_alpha   90.00
_cell.angle_beta   90.00
_cell.angle_gamma   90.00
#
_symmetry.space_group_name_H-M   'P 1'
#
loop_
_entity.id
_entity.type
_entity.pdbx_description
1 polymer ?
#
loop_
_entity_poly.entity_id
_entity_poly.type
_entity_poly.pdbx_seq_one_letter_code
_entity_poly.pdbx_strand_id
1 'polypeptide(L)'
;MNFQNQSKTLKLVLSVGDESGIGPEIILKALCSPEIPKNIDFILVGSKKNLQNTYKHLRSLGLENLANPKNLKIHDLEISSSSNNAKSSYGNSSFYYLTKAIEIVKQYRNSALVTGPICKKSWSLAGHYFSGQTEVLAKLCGVKNVGMLFTAKSPITGWRFNTLPVSYTHLTLPTTPYV
;
A
#
# COMPACT_ATOMS: atom_id res chain seq x y z
N MET A 1 1.55 -25.38 5.67
CA MET A 1 2.28 -24.13 5.39
C MET A 1 3.54 -24.12 6.22
N ASN A 2 4.72 -24.32 5.59
CA ASN A 2 6.00 -24.25 6.28
C ASN A 2 6.41 -22.78 6.44
N PHE A 3 6.28 -22.25 7.64
CA PHE A 3 6.81 -20.93 7.97
C PHE A 3 8.33 -21.04 8.15
N GLN A 4 9.08 -20.65 7.13
CA GLN A 4 10.53 -20.57 7.25
C GLN A 4 10.91 -19.39 8.15
N ASN A 5 11.71 -19.70 9.18
CA ASN A 5 12.44 -18.83 10.10
C ASN A 5 11.62 -17.84 10.95
N GLN A 6 11.62 -18.11 12.24
CA GLN A 6 11.17 -17.20 13.30
C GLN A 6 12.16 -16.02 13.48
N SER A 7 12.25 -15.11 12.54
CA SER A 7 12.92 -13.83 12.75
C SER A 7 12.07 -13.01 13.72
N LYS A 8 12.64 -12.55 14.83
CA LYS A 8 12.01 -11.61 15.77
C LYS A 8 11.73 -10.24 15.12
N THR A 9 12.33 -9.95 13.98
CA THR A 9 12.23 -8.69 13.25
C THR A 9 10.92 -8.63 12.47
N LEU A 10 10.16 -7.56 12.68
CA LEU A 10 8.95 -7.28 11.90
C LEU A 10 9.32 -6.97 10.43
N LYS A 11 8.66 -7.62 9.50
CA LYS A 11 8.78 -7.31 8.06
C LYS A 11 7.61 -6.47 7.61
N LEU A 12 7.89 -5.30 7.04
CA LEU A 12 6.88 -4.49 6.37
C LEU A 12 7.06 -4.60 4.86
N VAL A 13 6.04 -5.14 4.21
CA VAL A 13 6.00 -5.21 2.75
C VAL A 13 5.20 -4.02 2.24
N LEU A 14 5.80 -3.20 1.39
CA LEU A 14 5.22 -1.98 0.86
C LEU A 14 4.93 -2.15 -0.62
N SER A 15 3.68 -2.07 -1.05
CA SER A 15 3.37 -1.92 -2.47
C SER A 15 3.49 -0.44 -2.87
N VAL A 16 4.20 -0.15 -3.96
CA VAL A 16 4.43 1.23 -4.42
C VAL A 16 3.14 1.93 -4.85
N GLY A 17 2.14 1.16 -5.29
CA GLY A 17 0.89 1.70 -5.80
C GLY A 17 1.00 2.21 -7.24
N ASP A 18 0.27 3.28 -7.55
CA ASP A 18 0.29 3.87 -8.88
C ASP A 18 1.59 4.64 -9.12
N GLU A 19 2.38 4.18 -10.08
CA GLU A 19 3.67 4.77 -10.45
C GLU A 19 3.56 6.18 -11.06
N SER A 20 2.41 6.52 -11.61
CA SER A 20 2.14 7.85 -12.16
C SER A 20 1.68 8.85 -11.11
N GLY A 21 1.40 8.38 -9.90
CA GLY A 21 0.94 9.18 -8.77
C GLY A 21 2.06 9.50 -7.78
N ILE A 22 1.65 9.86 -6.56
CA ILE A 22 2.55 10.25 -5.47
C ILE A 22 3.19 9.07 -4.74
N GLY A 23 2.79 7.82 -5.05
CA GLY A 23 3.24 6.61 -4.35
C GLY A 23 4.75 6.50 -4.23
N PRO A 24 5.51 6.54 -5.33
CA PRO A 24 6.97 6.48 -5.30
C PRO A 24 7.61 7.58 -4.45
N GLU A 25 7.12 8.81 -4.55
CA GLU A 25 7.63 9.97 -3.80
C GLU A 25 7.43 9.80 -2.29
N ILE A 26 6.20 9.49 -1.85
CA ILE A 26 5.90 9.39 -0.41
C ILE A 26 6.67 8.24 0.24
N ILE A 27 6.91 7.14 -0.47
CA ILE A 27 7.71 6.02 0.03
C ILE A 27 9.17 6.44 0.23
N LEU A 28 9.77 7.11 -0.76
CA LEU A 28 11.15 7.58 -0.64
C LEU A 28 11.34 8.58 0.49
N LYS A 29 10.36 9.46 0.72
CA LYS A 29 10.34 10.40 1.85
C LYS A 29 10.15 9.67 3.18
N ALA A 30 9.17 8.78 3.26
CA ALA A 30 8.87 8.06 4.48
C ALA A 30 10.04 7.19 4.95
N LEU A 31 10.67 6.43 4.05
CA LEU A 31 11.79 5.55 4.41
C LEU A 31 13.08 6.28 4.80
N CYS A 32 13.15 7.59 4.61
CA CYS A 32 14.24 8.45 5.11
C CYS A 32 13.92 9.06 6.48
N SER A 33 12.67 8.92 6.98
CA SER A 33 12.26 9.53 8.24
C SER A 33 12.99 8.91 9.44
N PRO A 34 13.52 9.74 10.37
CA PRO A 34 14.13 9.27 11.61
C PRO A 34 13.10 8.63 12.57
N GLU A 35 11.81 8.85 12.36
CA GLU A 35 10.73 8.27 13.16
C GLU A 35 10.53 6.78 12.91
N ILE A 36 11.07 6.26 11.80
CA ILE A 36 10.97 4.84 11.50
C ILE A 36 11.89 4.01 12.40
N PRO A 37 11.36 3.03 13.13
CA PRO A 37 12.17 2.16 13.97
C PRO A 37 13.20 1.36 13.16
N LYS A 38 14.45 1.33 13.62
CA LYS A 38 15.56 0.66 12.91
C LYS A 38 15.47 -0.88 12.89
N ASN A 39 14.60 -1.45 13.71
CA ASN A 39 14.39 -2.91 13.81
C ASN A 39 13.31 -3.45 12.88
N ILE A 40 12.94 -2.71 11.85
CA ILE A 40 11.97 -3.13 10.84
C ILE A 40 12.70 -3.46 9.53
N ASP A 41 12.39 -4.61 8.96
CA ASP A 41 12.88 -5.03 7.63
C ASP A 41 11.83 -4.64 6.57
N PHE A 42 12.19 -3.76 5.65
CA PHE A 42 11.31 -3.28 4.59
C PHE A 42 11.56 -4.04 3.29
N ILE A 43 10.48 -4.45 2.64
CA ILE A 43 10.49 -5.02 1.29
C ILE A 43 9.54 -4.18 0.43
N LEU A 44 10.08 -3.47 -0.54
CA LEU A 44 9.28 -2.72 -1.50
C LEU A 44 8.90 -3.62 -2.66
N VAL A 45 7.66 -3.48 -3.16
CA VAL A 45 7.17 -4.17 -4.35
C VAL A 45 6.76 -3.13 -5.37
N GLY A 46 7.49 -3.09 -6.50
CA GLY A 46 7.27 -2.08 -7.55
C GLY A 46 8.42 -2.03 -8.55
N SER A 47 8.40 -1.07 -9.48
CA SER A 47 9.47 -0.88 -10.45
C SER A 47 10.66 -0.15 -9.83
N LYS A 48 11.80 -0.82 -9.80
CA LYS A 48 13.07 -0.23 -9.36
C LYS A 48 13.46 0.95 -10.25
N LYS A 49 13.22 0.83 -11.55
CA LYS A 49 13.49 1.89 -12.55
C LYS A 49 12.66 3.14 -12.26
N ASN A 50 11.35 2.97 -11.97
CA ASN A 50 10.47 4.09 -11.62
C ASN A 50 10.94 4.78 -10.34
N LEU A 51 11.23 4.03 -9.27
CA LEU A 51 11.74 4.58 -8.02
C LEU A 51 13.05 5.35 -8.20
N GLN A 52 13.98 4.85 -9.05
CA GLN A 52 15.23 5.54 -9.36
C GLN A 52 15.01 6.84 -10.13
N ASN A 53 14.08 6.85 -11.09
CA ASN A 53 13.73 8.04 -11.85
C ASN A 53 13.07 9.10 -10.96
N THR A 54 12.13 8.68 -10.11
CA THR A 54 11.50 9.56 -9.11
C THR A 54 12.54 10.15 -8.16
N TYR A 55 13.45 9.32 -7.65
CA TYR A 55 14.54 9.79 -6.79
C TYR A 55 15.40 10.86 -7.47
N LYS A 56 15.84 10.62 -8.70
CA LYS A 56 16.64 11.58 -9.48
C LYS A 56 15.89 12.88 -9.71
N HIS A 57 14.61 12.79 -10.05
CA HIS A 57 13.76 13.95 -10.27
C HIS A 57 13.60 14.78 -9.00
N LEU A 58 13.27 14.15 -7.87
CA LEU A 58 13.13 14.85 -6.58
C LEU A 58 14.46 15.49 -6.12
N ARG A 59 15.58 14.81 -6.35
CA ARG A 59 16.91 15.37 -6.07
C ARG A 59 17.21 16.61 -6.94
N SER A 60 16.83 16.61 -8.23
CA SER A 60 16.98 17.78 -9.09
C SER A 60 16.12 18.98 -8.68
N LEU A 61 15.03 18.73 -7.93
CA LEU A 61 14.20 19.78 -7.33
C LEU A 61 14.74 20.28 -5.96
N GLY A 62 15.90 19.80 -5.53
CA GLY A 62 16.54 20.22 -4.28
C GLY A 62 16.10 19.46 -3.03
N LEU A 63 15.29 18.40 -3.16
CA LEU A 63 14.90 17.59 -1.99
C LEU A 63 16.08 16.68 -1.56
N GLU A 64 16.52 16.84 -0.32
CA GLU A 64 17.66 16.08 0.21
C GLU A 64 17.26 14.85 1.02
N ASN A 65 16.22 14.95 1.81
CA ASN A 65 15.76 13.90 2.73
C ASN A 65 14.96 12.81 2.00
N LEU A 66 15.66 11.94 1.26
CA LEU A 66 15.08 10.87 0.47
C LEU A 66 15.88 9.58 0.66
N ALA A 67 15.19 8.46 0.83
CA ALA A 67 15.81 7.14 0.83
C ALA A 67 16.37 6.81 -0.56
N ASN A 68 17.65 6.42 -0.63
CA ASN A 68 18.25 6.06 -1.91
C ASN A 68 17.77 4.67 -2.36
N PRO A 69 17.12 4.53 -3.53
CA PRO A 69 16.61 3.25 -4.02
C PRO A 69 17.70 2.16 -4.18
N LYS A 70 18.96 2.55 -4.31
CA LYS A 70 20.08 1.59 -4.37
C LYS A 70 20.27 0.81 -3.05
N ASN A 71 19.88 1.41 -1.94
CA ASN A 71 20.04 0.85 -0.59
C ASN A 71 18.76 0.16 -0.09
N LEU A 72 17.68 0.14 -0.89
CA LEU A 72 16.41 -0.44 -0.54
C LEU A 72 16.28 -1.86 -1.09
N LYS A 73 15.66 -2.74 -0.32
CA LYS A 73 15.31 -4.08 -0.76
C LYS A 73 14.03 -3.99 -1.62
N ILE A 74 14.21 -4.03 -2.91
CA ILE A 74 13.13 -3.90 -3.89
C ILE A 74 12.88 -5.25 -4.55
N HIS A 75 11.66 -5.75 -4.44
CA HIS A 75 11.15 -6.81 -5.30
C HIS A 75 10.71 -6.14 -6.59
N ASP A 76 11.63 -6.16 -7.56
CA ASP A 76 11.47 -5.47 -8.84
C ASP A 76 10.49 -6.22 -9.74
N LEU A 77 9.46 -5.53 -10.18
CA LEU A 77 8.46 -6.03 -11.11
C LEU A 77 8.36 -5.08 -12.30
N GLU A 78 9.04 -5.44 -13.39
CA GLU A 78 8.82 -4.78 -14.68
C GLU A 78 7.65 -5.46 -15.38
N ILE A 79 6.50 -4.79 -15.41
CA ILE A 79 5.31 -5.30 -16.07
C ILE A 79 5.25 -4.70 -17.46
N SER A 80 5.56 -5.53 -18.45
CA SER A 80 5.38 -5.17 -19.85
C SER A 80 3.89 -5.03 -20.14
N SER A 81 3.45 -3.80 -20.47
CA SER A 81 2.09 -3.62 -20.94
C SER A 81 2.05 -3.67 -22.44
N SER A 82 1.20 -4.53 -22.98
CA SER A 82 0.79 -4.53 -24.38
C SER A 82 -0.19 -3.40 -24.71
N SER A 83 -0.56 -2.59 -23.75
CA SER A 83 -1.54 -1.52 -23.92
C SER A 83 -0.88 -0.22 -24.37
N ASN A 84 -1.36 0.35 -25.48
CA ASN A 84 -0.98 1.69 -25.94
C ASN A 84 -1.49 2.82 -25.00
N ASN A 85 -2.26 2.49 -23.96
CA ASN A 85 -2.77 3.44 -22.99
C ASN A 85 -1.94 3.42 -21.71
N ALA A 86 -1.17 4.47 -21.48
CA ALA A 86 -0.31 4.60 -20.31
C ALA A 86 -1.07 4.44 -18.97
N LYS A 87 -2.30 4.95 -18.85
CA LYS A 87 -3.11 4.81 -17.63
C LYS A 87 -3.50 3.37 -17.37
N SER A 88 -3.84 2.61 -18.41
CA SER A 88 -4.09 1.17 -18.30
C SER A 88 -2.83 0.43 -17.85
N SER A 89 -1.67 0.80 -18.39
CA SER A 89 -0.38 0.23 -17.99
C SER A 89 -0.10 0.45 -16.51
N TYR A 90 -0.21 1.69 -16.01
CA TYR A 90 0.00 2.00 -14.59
C TYR A 90 -1.04 1.34 -13.69
N GLY A 91 -2.30 1.25 -14.15
CA GLY A 91 -3.34 0.50 -13.45
C GLY A 91 -2.97 -0.96 -13.28
N ASN A 92 -2.51 -1.59 -14.35
CA ASN A 92 -2.07 -2.98 -14.36
C ASN A 92 -0.88 -3.19 -13.40
N SER A 93 0.17 -2.35 -13.53
CA SER A 93 1.35 -2.43 -12.67
C SER A 93 0.99 -2.31 -11.19
N SER A 94 0.18 -1.29 -10.82
CA SER A 94 -0.19 -1.07 -9.42
C SER A 94 -1.04 -2.20 -8.85
N PHE A 95 -1.87 -2.86 -9.67
CA PHE A 95 -2.62 -4.05 -9.26
C PHE A 95 -1.68 -5.23 -8.98
N TYR A 96 -0.72 -5.49 -9.87
CA TYR A 96 0.24 -6.57 -9.69
C TYR A 96 1.21 -6.32 -8.53
N TYR A 97 1.58 -5.07 -8.26
CA TYR A 97 2.38 -4.74 -7.07
C TYR A 97 1.64 -5.08 -5.77
N LEU A 98 0.35 -4.76 -5.71
CA LEU A 98 -0.48 -5.11 -4.56
C LEU A 98 -0.61 -6.62 -4.41
N THR A 99 -0.94 -7.34 -5.48
CA THR A 99 -1.11 -8.81 -5.42
C THR A 99 0.17 -9.50 -5.02
N LYS A 100 1.31 -9.06 -5.58
CA LYS A 100 2.63 -9.62 -5.23
C LYS A 100 3.04 -9.31 -3.80
N ALA A 101 2.75 -8.12 -3.33
CA ALA A 101 3.00 -7.74 -1.94
C ALA A 101 2.21 -8.64 -0.96
N ILE A 102 0.96 -8.97 -1.27
CA ILE A 102 0.14 -9.92 -0.49
C ILE A 102 0.78 -11.32 -0.47
N GLU A 103 1.25 -11.81 -1.63
CA GLU A 103 1.94 -13.09 -1.71
C GLU A 103 3.18 -13.13 -0.82
N ILE A 104 3.97 -12.06 -0.84
CA ILE A 104 5.19 -11.95 -0.02
C ILE A 104 4.84 -11.91 1.47
N VAL A 105 3.85 -11.11 1.88
CA VAL A 105 3.41 -11.05 3.28
C VAL A 105 3.00 -12.42 3.80
N LYS A 106 2.28 -13.21 3.00
CA LYS A 106 1.84 -14.56 3.39
C LYS A 106 2.99 -15.56 3.64
N GLN A 107 4.21 -15.26 3.17
CA GLN A 107 5.38 -16.11 3.39
C GLN A 107 5.99 -15.94 4.79
N TYR A 108 5.69 -14.84 5.48
CA TYR A 108 6.29 -14.51 6.77
C TYR A 108 5.23 -14.41 7.87
N ARG A 109 5.49 -15.04 9.00
CA ARG A 109 4.58 -15.02 10.14
C ARG A 109 4.51 -13.65 10.83
N ASN A 110 5.66 -12.97 10.94
CA ASN A 110 5.80 -11.65 11.56
C ASN A 110 5.95 -10.58 10.48
N SER A 111 4.85 -10.30 9.79
CA SER A 111 4.83 -9.33 8.68
C SER A 111 3.53 -8.56 8.61
N ALA A 112 3.58 -7.40 7.98
CA ALA A 112 2.42 -6.59 7.66
C ALA A 112 2.56 -5.98 6.27
N LEU A 113 1.42 -5.67 5.65
CA LEU A 113 1.34 -4.98 4.37
C LEU A 113 1.07 -3.50 4.58
N VAL A 114 1.83 -2.68 3.87
CA VAL A 114 1.56 -1.24 3.73
C VAL A 114 1.30 -0.96 2.25
N THR A 115 0.16 -0.35 1.93
CA THR A 115 -0.23 -0.12 0.55
C THR A 115 -0.02 1.32 0.14
N GLY A 116 0.65 1.53 -1.01
CA GLY A 116 0.71 2.83 -1.67
C GLY A 116 -0.64 3.22 -2.27
N PRO A 117 -0.84 4.51 -2.59
CA PRO A 117 -2.08 4.99 -3.22
C PRO A 117 -2.25 4.41 -4.61
N ILE A 118 -3.51 4.13 -4.98
CA ILE A 118 -3.89 3.58 -6.27
C ILE A 118 -4.86 4.52 -7.00
N CYS A 119 -4.94 4.38 -8.32
CA CYS A 119 -5.95 5.03 -9.13
C CYS A 119 -7.00 4.00 -9.59
N LYS A 120 -8.20 4.06 -8.99
CA LYS A 120 -9.31 3.13 -9.33
C LYS A 120 -9.68 3.19 -10.81
N LYS A 121 -9.64 4.38 -11.42
CA LYS A 121 -9.90 4.55 -12.85
C LYS A 121 -8.86 3.82 -13.71
N SER A 122 -7.58 3.90 -13.34
CA SER A 122 -6.50 3.18 -14.02
C SER A 122 -6.66 1.66 -13.87
N TRP A 123 -7.08 1.18 -12.70
CA TRP A 123 -7.42 -0.22 -12.50
C TRP A 123 -8.55 -0.69 -13.41
N SER A 124 -9.64 0.08 -13.48
CA SER A 124 -10.77 -0.23 -14.36
C SER A 124 -10.37 -0.27 -15.84
N LEU A 125 -9.54 0.68 -16.29
CA LEU A 125 -9.00 0.69 -17.66
C LEU A 125 -8.08 -0.51 -17.95
N ALA A 126 -7.47 -1.08 -16.93
CA ALA A 126 -6.65 -2.29 -17.02
C ALA A 126 -7.46 -3.59 -16.88
N GLY A 127 -8.79 -3.51 -16.73
CA GLY A 127 -9.65 -4.68 -16.56
C GLY A 127 -9.79 -5.18 -15.12
N HIS A 128 -9.28 -4.45 -14.15
CA HIS A 128 -9.39 -4.80 -12.72
C HIS A 128 -10.55 -4.03 -12.07
N TYR A 129 -11.72 -4.68 -12.02
CA TYR A 129 -12.97 -4.08 -11.52
C TYR A 129 -13.15 -4.33 -10.02
N PHE A 130 -12.53 -3.50 -9.19
CA PHE A 130 -12.65 -3.52 -7.73
C PHE A 130 -12.99 -2.12 -7.21
N SER A 131 -13.81 -2.06 -6.16
CA SER A 131 -14.19 -0.79 -5.51
C SER A 131 -13.01 -0.13 -4.81
N GLY A 132 -12.00 -0.92 -4.42
CA GLY A 132 -10.77 -0.45 -3.79
C GLY A 132 -9.85 -1.58 -3.39
N GLN A 133 -8.81 -1.24 -2.64
CA GLN A 133 -7.81 -2.22 -2.18
C GLN A 133 -8.39 -3.22 -1.17
N THR A 134 -9.38 -2.81 -0.36
CA THR A 134 -10.00 -3.66 0.66
C THR A 134 -10.63 -4.92 0.06
N GLU A 135 -11.33 -4.79 -1.06
CA GLU A 135 -11.98 -5.90 -1.76
C GLU A 135 -10.95 -6.86 -2.39
N VAL A 136 -9.86 -6.30 -2.91
CA VAL A 136 -8.74 -7.11 -3.43
C VAL A 136 -8.09 -7.91 -2.29
N LEU A 137 -7.83 -7.25 -1.14
CA LEU A 137 -7.27 -7.89 0.05
C LEU A 137 -8.18 -9.01 0.54
N ALA A 138 -9.49 -8.76 0.68
CA ALA A 138 -10.48 -9.75 1.10
C ALA A 138 -10.46 -10.98 0.18
N LYS A 139 -10.55 -10.74 -1.13
CA LYS A 139 -10.54 -11.79 -2.15
C LYS A 139 -9.28 -12.64 -2.09
N LEU A 140 -8.10 -12.01 -2.05
CA LEU A 140 -6.81 -12.71 -2.08
C LEU A 140 -6.47 -13.39 -0.74
N CYS A 141 -7.05 -12.90 0.36
CA CYS A 141 -6.94 -13.56 1.66
C CYS A 141 -8.00 -14.64 1.88
N GLY A 142 -8.99 -14.77 0.99
CA GLY A 142 -10.05 -15.76 1.12
C GLY A 142 -11.01 -15.51 2.27
N VAL A 143 -11.20 -14.24 2.67
CA VAL A 143 -12.07 -13.84 3.77
C VAL A 143 -13.31 -13.12 3.24
N LYS A 144 -14.48 -13.40 3.86
CA LYS A 144 -15.75 -12.75 3.49
C LYS A 144 -16.01 -11.48 4.29
N ASN A 145 -15.62 -11.49 5.56
CA ASN A 145 -15.87 -10.38 6.48
C ASN A 145 -14.57 -9.60 6.69
N VAL A 146 -14.57 -8.35 6.29
CA VAL A 146 -13.45 -7.41 6.49
C VAL A 146 -13.95 -6.17 7.20
N GLY A 147 -13.13 -5.65 8.10
CA GLY A 147 -13.38 -4.39 8.78
C GLY A 147 -12.27 -3.40 8.47
N MET A 148 -12.60 -2.14 8.53
CA MET A 148 -11.63 -1.05 8.45
C MET A 148 -11.54 -0.39 9.82
N LEU A 149 -10.33 -0.25 10.35
CA LEU A 149 -10.09 0.41 11.63
C LEU A 149 -9.30 1.69 11.39
N PHE A 150 -9.86 2.81 11.83
CA PHE A 150 -9.11 4.06 11.92
C PHE A 150 -8.60 4.23 13.34
N THR A 151 -7.32 4.54 13.48
CA THR A 151 -6.71 4.84 14.76
C THR A 151 -6.00 6.19 14.69
N ALA A 152 -6.18 7.02 15.69
CA ALA A 152 -5.50 8.29 15.82
C ALA A 152 -5.08 8.52 17.27
N LYS A 153 -3.99 9.27 17.47
CA LYS A 153 -3.55 9.73 18.78
C LYS A 153 -3.81 11.22 18.88
N SER A 154 -4.51 11.65 19.92
CA SER A 154 -4.70 13.08 20.17
C SER A 154 -3.35 13.73 20.47
N PRO A 155 -2.98 14.81 19.77
CA PRO A 155 -1.76 15.56 20.07
C PRO A 155 -1.84 16.32 21.40
N ILE A 156 -3.07 16.57 21.90
CA ILE A 156 -3.29 17.33 23.12
C ILE A 156 -3.29 16.42 24.35
N THR A 157 -4.09 15.35 24.32
CA THR A 157 -4.31 14.48 25.50
C THR A 157 -3.44 13.22 25.49
N GLY A 158 -2.82 12.89 24.35
CA GLY A 158 -2.09 11.64 24.15
C GLY A 158 -2.99 10.39 24.05
N TRP A 159 -4.30 10.53 24.17
CA TRP A 159 -5.25 9.42 24.09
C TRP A 159 -5.32 8.86 22.68
N ARG A 160 -5.46 7.54 22.59
CA ARG A 160 -5.66 6.85 21.32
C ARG A 160 -7.14 6.62 21.08
N PHE A 161 -7.62 7.09 19.94
CA PHE A 161 -8.99 6.86 19.46
C PHE A 161 -8.97 5.78 18.38
N ASN A 162 -9.91 4.85 18.47
CA ASN A 162 -10.12 3.83 17.47
C ASN A 162 -11.57 3.92 17.00
N THR A 163 -11.78 4.01 15.69
CA THR A 163 -13.12 4.03 15.10
C THR A 163 -13.24 2.97 14.04
N LEU A 164 -14.35 2.26 14.02
CA LEU A 164 -14.75 1.36 12.96
C LEU A 164 -15.78 2.10 12.11
N PRO A 165 -15.48 2.46 10.85
CA PRO A 165 -16.50 3.00 9.96
C PRO A 165 -17.53 1.90 9.71
N VAL A 166 -18.80 2.19 10.00
CA VAL A 166 -19.92 1.30 9.72
C VAL A 166 -20.49 1.65 8.36
N SER A 167 -20.54 0.66 7.45
CA SER A 167 -21.29 0.83 6.21
C SER A 167 -22.77 0.70 6.53
N TYR A 168 -23.52 1.78 6.39
CA TYR A 168 -24.96 1.85 6.68
C TYR A 168 -25.84 1.09 5.65
N THR A 169 -25.27 0.34 4.73
CA THR A 169 -26.04 -0.41 3.72
C THR A 169 -26.97 -1.47 4.31
N HIS A 170 -26.83 -1.80 5.60
CA HIS A 170 -27.67 -2.79 6.29
C HIS A 170 -28.33 -2.29 7.59
N LEU A 171 -28.16 -1.02 7.94
CA LEU A 171 -28.82 -0.41 9.08
C LEU A 171 -29.95 0.49 8.60
N THR A 172 -31.14 -0.06 8.52
CA THR A 172 -32.36 0.75 8.56
C THR A 172 -32.51 1.28 9.99
N LEU A 173 -32.20 2.56 10.20
CA LEU A 173 -32.57 3.21 11.44
C LEU A 173 -34.11 3.17 11.52
N PRO A 174 -34.70 2.70 12.63
CA PRO A 174 -36.15 2.88 12.84
C PRO A 174 -36.39 4.38 12.85
N THR A 175 -37.07 4.88 11.83
CA THR A 175 -37.59 6.23 11.82
C THR A 175 -38.75 6.24 12.83
N THR A 176 -38.46 6.61 14.08
CA THR A 176 -39.52 7.02 14.99
C THR A 176 -40.06 8.34 14.48
N PRO A 177 -41.33 8.41 14.07
CA PRO A 177 -41.94 9.70 13.79
C PRO A 177 -41.94 10.50 15.10
N TYR A 178 -41.29 11.65 15.08
CA TYR A 178 -41.47 12.63 16.13
C TYR A 178 -42.92 13.09 16.06
N VAL A 179 -43.71 12.78 17.10
CA VAL A 179 -45.02 13.35 17.39
C VAL A 179 -44.79 14.70 18.03
#